data_4f9c94f3d28ec97d8d8f16362f4d3858
#
_entry.id   4f9c94f3d28ec97d8d8f16362f4d3858
#
_cell.length_a   1.000
_cell.length_b   1.000
_cell.length_c   1.000
_cell.angle_alpha   90.00
_cell.angle_beta   90.00
_cell.angle_gamma   90.00
#
_symmetry.space_group_name_H-M   'P 1'
#
loop_
_entity.id
_entity.type
_entity.pdbx_description
1 polymer ?
#
loop_
_entity_poly.entity_id
_entity_poly.type
_entity_poly.pdbx_seq_one_letter_code
_entity_poly.pdbx_strand_id
1 'polypeptide(L)'
;MLSLAAFGLLSLASAQEAKVVGVYTLPLLSLDALNPQLFVEDIRQAQAHGWPIVDRPGIGSGLFYLGNGRFLGLTDRGPNGDCPEGKDGLYFPLPRFAPTVVTFHLEEAGRRLRLEASLPLRAPNGSFLSGLPSRRDQKSAYADASCTMPLQQDPAGVDPEDVALLPGGKGYLVVEENAPALLYVDPQGTVRMGYMPKGVGIPAPYPVRDILPQVLALRRENRGLENLALSEDGKTAWAVLQSPIGSTKDPAYADSLVTRAVRLDVSDPLNARVTGLYLIPFSNPKEYPKANKAKDMKFSAAAWIGDAQILLLERAEGGARVFLVDFAQATNLLDHPMGQSPDLDRAGVDYGALGIRLPARKLVLETWKLAEFDTDKLEGLTLLEDKRTLAIANDNDFAITGKEGPSRVWLVLLPEALQ
;
A
#
# COMPACT_ATOMS: atom_id res chain seq x y z
N MET A 1 59.95 42.00 -1.39
CA MET A 1 59.03 41.27 -0.51
C MET A 1 57.88 40.79 -1.33
N LEU A 2 57.92 39.52 -1.78
CA LEU A 2 56.81 38.88 -2.52
C LEU A 2 55.88 38.16 -1.49
N SER A 3 54.62 38.56 -1.46
CA SER A 3 53.55 37.90 -0.70
C SER A 3 52.99 36.74 -1.51
N LEU A 4 53.20 35.50 -1.06
CA LEU A 4 52.53 34.33 -1.57
C LEU A 4 51.11 34.29 -1.01
N ALA A 5 50.10 34.47 -1.86
CA ALA A 5 48.73 34.17 -1.52
C ALA A 5 48.49 32.63 -1.65
N ALA A 6 48.24 31.98 -0.55
CA ALA A 6 47.84 30.57 -0.52
C ALA A 6 46.36 30.46 -0.96
N PHE A 7 46.11 29.92 -2.13
CA PHE A 7 44.78 29.52 -2.58
C PHE A 7 44.44 28.20 -1.86
N GLY A 8 43.58 28.26 -0.85
CA GLY A 8 42.96 27.09 -0.26
C GLY A 8 42.00 26.46 -1.26
N LEU A 9 42.31 25.25 -1.71
CA LEU A 9 41.38 24.39 -2.43
C LEU A 9 40.27 23.94 -1.44
N LEU A 10 39.13 24.61 -1.50
CA LEU A 10 37.90 24.07 -0.97
C LEU A 10 37.53 22.82 -1.79
N SER A 11 37.78 21.64 -1.24
CA SER A 11 37.21 20.40 -1.77
C SER A 11 35.69 20.51 -1.64
N LEU A 12 35.01 20.74 -2.75
CA LEU A 12 33.58 20.52 -2.85
C LEU A 12 33.37 19.01 -2.59
N ALA A 13 33.03 18.64 -1.37
CA ALA A 13 32.48 17.33 -1.09
C ALA A 13 31.21 17.22 -1.96
N SER A 14 31.23 16.36 -2.99
CA SER A 14 30.03 16.06 -3.75
C SER A 14 29.01 15.51 -2.75
N ALA A 15 27.84 16.14 -2.67
CA ALA A 15 26.75 15.59 -1.88
C ALA A 15 26.55 14.14 -2.35
N GLN A 16 26.67 13.20 -1.44
CA GLN A 16 26.47 11.79 -1.76
C GLN A 16 25.01 11.63 -2.17
N GLU A 17 24.76 11.08 -3.36
CA GLU A 17 23.41 10.82 -3.85
C GLU A 17 22.90 9.45 -3.37
N ALA A 18 21.58 9.27 -3.32
CA ALA A 18 20.98 7.97 -3.07
C ALA A 18 21.40 6.97 -4.16
N LYS A 19 21.61 5.71 -3.81
CA LYS A 19 22.01 4.67 -4.77
C LYS A 19 21.34 3.34 -4.47
N VAL A 20 21.01 2.59 -5.50
CA VAL A 20 20.59 1.19 -5.38
C VAL A 20 21.80 0.33 -5.03
N VAL A 21 21.71 -0.40 -3.93
CA VAL A 21 22.78 -1.32 -3.46
C VAL A 21 22.43 -2.79 -3.67
N GLY A 22 21.18 -3.09 -4.00
CA GLY A 22 20.71 -4.44 -4.33
C GLY A 22 19.36 -4.43 -5.00
N VAL A 23 19.16 -5.33 -5.95
CA VAL A 23 17.86 -5.65 -6.54
C VAL A 23 17.68 -7.17 -6.42
N TYR A 24 16.63 -7.59 -5.72
CA TYR A 24 16.33 -8.99 -5.46
C TYR A 24 15.02 -9.35 -6.15
N THR A 25 15.01 -10.48 -6.83
CA THR A 25 13.88 -10.90 -7.67
C THR A 25 13.27 -12.19 -7.12
N LEU A 26 11.95 -12.24 -7.06
CA LEU A 26 11.23 -13.48 -6.79
C LEU A 26 11.38 -14.42 -7.99
N PRO A 27 11.91 -15.63 -7.81
CA PRO A 27 11.94 -16.62 -8.87
C PRO A 27 10.53 -17.06 -9.25
N LEU A 28 10.39 -17.70 -10.40
CA LEU A 28 9.12 -18.32 -10.79
C LEU A 28 8.64 -19.26 -9.69
N LEU A 29 7.39 -19.11 -9.30
CA LEU A 29 6.77 -19.84 -8.20
C LEU A 29 5.29 -20.06 -8.51
N SER A 30 4.86 -21.32 -8.51
CA SER A 30 3.46 -21.65 -8.70
C SER A 30 2.59 -21.12 -7.55
N LEU A 31 1.39 -20.62 -7.86
CA LEU A 31 0.51 -19.99 -6.88
C LEU A 31 -0.03 -20.94 -5.82
N ASP A 32 -0.10 -22.24 -6.08
CA ASP A 32 -0.45 -23.23 -5.08
C ASP A 32 0.59 -23.34 -3.94
N ALA A 33 1.85 -22.95 -4.20
CA ALA A 33 2.85 -22.82 -3.14
C ALA A 33 2.54 -21.67 -2.14
N LEU A 34 1.83 -20.62 -2.58
CA LEU A 34 1.36 -19.54 -1.72
C LEU A 34 -0.01 -19.84 -1.13
N ASN A 35 -0.86 -20.49 -1.90
CA ASN A 35 -2.28 -20.69 -1.59
C ASN A 35 -2.63 -22.17 -1.59
N PRO A 36 -2.44 -22.89 -0.46
CA PRO A 36 -2.63 -24.34 -0.38
C PRO A 36 -4.08 -24.82 -0.59
N GLN A 37 -5.06 -23.89 -0.65
CA GLN A 37 -6.45 -24.19 -1.03
C GLN A 37 -6.67 -24.25 -2.53
N LEU A 38 -5.70 -23.81 -3.35
CA LEU A 38 -5.74 -23.94 -4.80
C LEU A 38 -5.33 -25.35 -5.19
N PHE A 39 -6.02 -25.90 -6.18
CA PHE A 39 -5.67 -27.17 -6.81
C PHE A 39 -5.06 -26.93 -8.21
N VAL A 40 -4.31 -27.86 -8.71
CA VAL A 40 -3.78 -27.86 -10.09
C VAL A 40 -4.90 -27.61 -11.11
N GLU A 41 -6.11 -28.08 -10.83
CA GLU A 41 -7.27 -27.88 -11.68
C GLU A 41 -7.73 -26.42 -11.71
N ASP A 42 -7.69 -25.69 -10.59
CA ASP A 42 -8.01 -24.25 -10.55
C ASP A 42 -7.08 -23.48 -11.49
N ILE A 43 -5.79 -23.79 -11.45
CA ILE A 43 -4.77 -23.17 -12.30
C ILE A 43 -5.01 -23.50 -13.79
N ARG A 44 -5.32 -24.78 -14.10
CA ARG A 44 -5.63 -25.19 -15.47
C ARG A 44 -6.87 -24.50 -16.02
N GLN A 45 -7.91 -24.34 -15.20
CA GLN A 45 -9.13 -23.61 -15.58
C GLN A 45 -8.83 -22.14 -15.82
N ALA A 46 -8.03 -21.51 -14.94
CA ALA A 46 -7.62 -20.11 -15.12
C ALA A 46 -6.92 -19.90 -16.47
N GLN A 47 -6.02 -20.80 -16.85
CA GLN A 47 -5.36 -20.78 -18.16
C GLN A 47 -6.35 -20.96 -19.30
N ALA A 48 -7.27 -21.90 -19.20
CA ALA A 48 -8.31 -22.14 -20.19
C ALA A 48 -9.27 -20.95 -20.35
N HIS A 49 -9.46 -20.15 -19.29
CA HIS A 49 -10.28 -18.96 -19.28
C HIS A 49 -9.53 -17.66 -19.65
N GLY A 50 -8.28 -17.77 -20.13
CA GLY A 50 -7.56 -16.66 -20.72
C GLY A 50 -6.44 -16.06 -19.87
N TRP A 51 -6.09 -16.65 -18.71
CA TRP A 51 -4.90 -16.24 -17.96
C TRP A 51 -3.68 -17.08 -18.35
N PRO A 52 -2.70 -16.50 -19.06
CA PRO A 52 -1.60 -17.29 -19.63
C PRO A 52 -0.47 -17.59 -18.63
N ILE A 53 -0.32 -16.81 -17.56
CA ILE A 53 0.81 -16.88 -16.63
C ILE A 53 0.30 -17.16 -15.23
N VAL A 54 0.84 -18.20 -14.58
CA VAL A 54 0.41 -18.67 -13.24
C VAL A 54 1.57 -18.81 -12.25
N ASP A 55 2.78 -18.46 -12.64
CA ASP A 55 4.03 -18.68 -11.90
C ASP A 55 4.75 -17.40 -11.48
N ARG A 56 4.06 -16.25 -11.55
CA ARG A 56 4.57 -14.93 -11.15
C ARG A 56 3.68 -14.27 -10.12
N PRO A 57 3.75 -14.70 -8.85
CA PRO A 57 2.93 -14.09 -7.82
C PRO A 57 3.31 -12.64 -7.57
N GLY A 58 2.30 -11.79 -7.30
CA GLY A 58 2.44 -10.45 -6.74
C GLY A 58 2.57 -10.57 -5.22
N ILE A 59 3.69 -10.15 -4.64
CA ILE A 59 3.91 -10.17 -3.18
C ILE A 59 4.32 -8.81 -2.63
N GLY A 60 4.21 -7.76 -3.42
CA GLY A 60 4.75 -6.45 -3.13
C GLY A 60 3.72 -5.36 -2.87
N SER A 61 2.44 -5.69 -2.64
CA SER A 61 1.42 -4.74 -2.23
C SER A 61 1.65 -4.18 -0.82
N GLY A 62 2.49 -4.85 0.00
CA GLY A 62 2.98 -4.36 1.28
C GLY A 62 4.37 -4.90 1.59
N LEU A 63 5.13 -4.17 2.43
CA LEU A 63 6.49 -4.56 2.80
C LEU A 63 6.82 -4.16 4.23
N PHE A 64 7.17 -5.14 5.06
CA PHE A 64 7.59 -4.88 6.45
C PHE A 64 8.89 -5.60 6.78
N TYR A 65 9.87 -4.89 7.32
CA TYR A 65 11.18 -5.46 7.67
C TYR A 65 11.15 -6.18 9.02
N LEU A 66 11.64 -7.42 9.05
CA LEU A 66 11.70 -8.28 10.23
C LEU A 66 13.09 -8.37 10.89
N GLY A 67 14.09 -7.70 10.31
CA GLY A 67 15.49 -7.85 10.71
C GLY A 67 16.23 -8.97 9.96
N ASN A 68 17.57 -8.85 9.93
CA ASN A 68 18.46 -9.87 9.35
C ASN A 68 18.12 -10.25 7.89
N GLY A 69 17.73 -9.28 7.07
CA GLY A 69 17.38 -9.52 5.65
C GLY A 69 16.06 -10.26 5.43
N ARG A 70 15.21 -10.40 6.46
CA ARG A 70 13.88 -11.01 6.38
C ARG A 70 12.81 -9.95 6.31
N PHE A 71 11.76 -10.24 5.56
CA PHE A 71 10.64 -9.34 5.32
C PHE A 71 9.31 -10.08 5.35
N LEU A 72 8.24 -9.33 5.68
CA LEU A 72 6.90 -9.67 5.24
C LEU A 72 6.64 -8.99 3.91
N GLY A 73 5.96 -9.69 3.03
CA GLY A 73 5.26 -9.16 1.89
C GLY A 73 3.78 -9.49 1.99
N LEU A 74 3.01 -8.93 1.10
CA LEU A 74 1.58 -9.14 1.04
C LEU A 74 1.16 -9.30 -0.42
N THR A 75 0.23 -10.21 -0.70
CA THR A 75 -0.52 -10.19 -1.95
C THR A 75 -1.75 -9.32 -1.75
N ASP A 76 -2.14 -8.58 -2.78
CA ASP A 76 -3.46 -7.96 -2.86
C ASP A 76 -4.57 -9.03 -2.95
N ARG A 77 -5.72 -8.65 -3.51
CA ARG A 77 -6.86 -9.54 -3.79
C ARG A 77 -6.52 -10.76 -4.65
N GLY A 78 -5.35 -10.81 -5.27
CA GLY A 78 -4.91 -11.86 -6.16
C GLY A 78 -5.15 -11.55 -7.65
N PRO A 79 -4.90 -12.53 -8.52
CA PRO A 79 -4.95 -12.29 -9.97
C PRO A 79 -6.31 -11.77 -10.40
N ASN A 80 -6.32 -10.57 -10.98
CA ASN A 80 -7.52 -9.96 -11.54
C ASN A 80 -7.15 -9.02 -12.70
N GLY A 81 -8.09 -8.75 -13.59
CA GLY A 81 -7.87 -7.85 -14.72
C GLY A 81 -9.16 -7.17 -15.17
N ASP A 82 -9.03 -6.08 -15.91
CA ASP A 82 -10.18 -5.37 -16.46
C ASP A 82 -10.89 -6.21 -17.55
N CYS A 83 -12.20 -6.10 -17.59
CA CYS A 83 -13.00 -6.64 -18.70
C CYS A 83 -12.66 -5.95 -20.02
N PRO A 84 -12.94 -6.59 -21.17
CA PRO A 84 -12.78 -5.97 -22.48
C PRO A 84 -13.51 -4.63 -22.60
N GLU A 85 -13.01 -3.77 -23.49
CA GLU A 85 -13.60 -2.45 -23.76
C GLU A 85 -15.11 -2.51 -23.97
N GLY A 86 -15.83 -1.60 -23.35
CA GLY A 86 -17.30 -1.52 -23.39
C GLY A 86 -18.02 -2.39 -22.34
N LYS A 87 -17.30 -3.14 -21.53
CA LYS A 87 -17.86 -3.97 -20.45
C LYS A 87 -17.29 -3.56 -19.09
N ASP A 88 -18.16 -3.07 -18.22
CA ASP A 88 -17.75 -2.69 -16.86
C ASP A 88 -17.63 -3.94 -15.99
N GLY A 89 -16.45 -4.17 -15.42
CA GLY A 89 -16.19 -5.33 -14.56
C GLY A 89 -14.71 -5.68 -14.46
N LEU A 90 -14.43 -6.66 -13.58
CA LEU A 90 -13.15 -7.29 -13.43
C LEU A 90 -13.28 -8.81 -13.57
N TYR A 91 -12.30 -9.46 -14.18
CA TYR A 91 -12.24 -10.92 -14.14
C TYR A 91 -11.22 -11.40 -13.10
N PHE A 92 -11.57 -12.51 -12.47
CA PHE A 92 -10.80 -13.19 -11.42
C PHE A 92 -10.57 -14.62 -11.86
N PRO A 93 -9.44 -14.94 -12.52
CA PRO A 93 -9.18 -16.29 -13.04
C PRO A 93 -9.06 -17.34 -11.93
N LEU A 94 -8.72 -16.92 -10.72
CA LEU A 94 -8.62 -17.78 -9.53
C LEU A 94 -9.54 -17.25 -8.41
N PRO A 95 -10.86 -17.41 -8.52
CA PRO A 95 -11.80 -16.84 -7.54
C PRO A 95 -11.68 -17.45 -6.13
N ARG A 96 -10.96 -18.57 -5.98
CA ARG A 96 -10.62 -19.20 -4.69
C ARG A 96 -9.27 -18.73 -4.13
N PHE A 97 -8.54 -17.85 -4.81
CA PHE A 97 -7.31 -17.28 -4.28
C PHE A 97 -7.60 -16.52 -2.99
N ALA A 98 -6.82 -16.79 -1.95
CA ALA A 98 -6.92 -16.07 -0.68
C ALA A 98 -5.75 -15.07 -0.58
N PRO A 99 -5.99 -13.78 -0.32
CA PRO A 99 -4.93 -12.84 0.00
C PRO A 99 -4.02 -13.38 1.09
N THR A 100 -2.71 -13.23 0.91
CA THR A 100 -1.71 -14.00 1.66
C THR A 100 -0.59 -13.10 2.17
N VAL A 101 -0.32 -13.16 3.47
CA VAL A 101 0.92 -12.64 4.05
C VAL A 101 2.04 -13.64 3.77
N VAL A 102 3.14 -13.17 3.22
CA VAL A 102 4.32 -14.00 2.93
C VAL A 102 5.51 -13.56 3.76
N THR A 103 6.33 -14.52 4.18
CA THR A 103 7.64 -14.24 4.78
C THR A 103 8.71 -14.66 3.77
N PHE A 104 9.66 -13.78 3.51
CA PHE A 104 10.78 -14.08 2.61
C PHE A 104 12.10 -13.50 3.14
N HIS A 105 13.19 -14.03 2.62
CA HIS A 105 14.55 -13.61 2.93
C HIS A 105 15.29 -13.18 1.66
N LEU A 106 16.11 -12.14 1.76
CA LEU A 106 17.00 -11.72 0.67
C LEU A 106 18.22 -12.63 0.61
N GLU A 107 18.38 -13.38 -0.48
CA GLU A 107 19.57 -14.19 -0.73
C GLU A 107 20.56 -13.41 -1.59
N GLU A 108 21.75 -13.12 -1.03
CA GLU A 108 22.82 -12.42 -1.74
C GLU A 108 23.29 -13.22 -2.97
N ALA A 109 23.41 -14.56 -2.81
CA ALA A 109 23.74 -15.45 -3.92
C ALA A 109 22.59 -15.47 -4.95
N GLY A 110 22.85 -14.88 -6.13
CA GLY A 110 21.86 -14.82 -7.20
C GLY A 110 20.83 -13.70 -7.06
N ARG A 111 20.91 -12.85 -6.03
CA ARG A 111 19.98 -11.72 -5.79
C ARG A 111 18.52 -12.15 -5.86
N ARG A 112 18.13 -13.10 -5.01
CA ARG A 112 16.82 -13.73 -5.02
C ARG A 112 16.02 -13.42 -3.76
N LEU A 113 14.69 -13.39 -3.90
CA LEU A 113 13.75 -13.49 -2.78
C LEU A 113 13.46 -14.96 -2.52
N ARG A 114 13.87 -15.49 -1.37
CA ARG A 114 13.55 -16.85 -0.97
C ARG A 114 12.34 -16.86 -0.06
N LEU A 115 11.23 -17.41 -0.55
CA LEU A 115 10.02 -17.60 0.24
C LEU A 115 10.31 -18.54 1.41
N GLU A 116 9.92 -18.16 2.62
CA GLU A 116 10.04 -18.95 3.86
C GLU A 116 8.69 -19.48 4.35
N ALA A 117 7.65 -18.67 4.24
CA ALA A 117 6.30 -19.03 4.68
C ALA A 117 5.24 -18.26 3.89
N SER A 118 4.06 -18.87 3.79
CA SER A 118 2.84 -18.25 3.29
C SER A 118 1.71 -18.44 4.31
N LEU A 119 0.94 -17.39 4.54
CA LEU A 119 -0.14 -17.36 5.52
C LEU A 119 -1.39 -16.74 4.86
N PRO A 120 -2.20 -17.55 4.15
CA PRO A 120 -3.46 -17.09 3.59
C PRO A 120 -4.44 -16.62 4.66
N LEU A 121 -5.11 -15.50 4.42
CA LEU A 121 -6.06 -14.92 5.36
C LEU A 121 -7.32 -15.75 5.49
N ARG A 122 -7.86 -15.82 6.71
CA ARG A 122 -9.03 -16.65 7.07
C ARG A 122 -10.02 -15.89 7.93
N ALA A 123 -11.27 -16.31 7.81
CA ALA A 123 -12.33 -15.96 8.76
C ALA A 123 -12.27 -16.81 10.04
N PRO A 124 -12.91 -16.40 11.16
CA PRO A 124 -12.92 -17.15 12.41
C PRO A 124 -13.51 -18.55 12.32
N ASN A 125 -14.36 -18.82 11.36
CA ASN A 125 -14.91 -20.16 11.09
C ASN A 125 -13.93 -21.09 10.36
N GLY A 126 -12.70 -20.60 10.03
CA GLY A 126 -11.66 -21.34 9.33
C GLY A 126 -11.74 -21.29 7.80
N SER A 127 -12.78 -20.69 7.20
CA SER A 127 -12.84 -20.50 5.76
C SER A 127 -11.79 -19.46 5.32
N PHE A 128 -11.20 -19.66 4.14
CA PHE A 128 -10.33 -18.66 3.54
C PHE A 128 -11.14 -17.43 3.13
N LEU A 129 -10.52 -16.25 3.25
CA LEU A 129 -11.04 -15.04 2.62
C LEU A 129 -10.76 -15.11 1.12
N SER A 130 -11.54 -14.40 0.33
CA SER A 130 -11.32 -14.28 -1.11
C SER A 130 -10.87 -12.86 -1.48
N GLY A 131 -10.37 -12.68 -2.71
CA GLY A 131 -10.12 -11.36 -3.28
C GLY A 131 -11.30 -10.80 -4.08
N LEU A 132 -12.46 -11.47 -4.04
CA LEU A 132 -13.64 -11.03 -4.80
C LEU A 132 -14.22 -9.73 -4.21
N PRO A 133 -14.91 -8.91 -5.03
CA PRO A 133 -15.61 -7.73 -4.53
C PRO A 133 -16.58 -8.08 -3.40
N SER A 134 -16.51 -7.36 -2.29
CA SER A 134 -17.34 -7.59 -1.10
C SER A 134 -18.55 -6.66 -1.02
N ARG A 135 -18.62 -5.62 -1.85
CA ARG A 135 -19.62 -4.55 -1.79
C ARG A 135 -20.35 -4.39 -3.12
N ARG A 136 -21.64 -4.01 -3.01
CA ARG A 136 -22.49 -3.77 -4.20
C ARG A 136 -22.11 -2.55 -5.03
N ASP A 137 -21.33 -1.62 -4.47
CA ASP A 137 -20.84 -0.42 -5.15
C ASP A 137 -19.51 -0.66 -5.90
N GLN A 138 -19.01 -1.89 -5.90
CA GLN A 138 -17.81 -2.29 -6.64
C GLN A 138 -18.19 -2.86 -8.02
N LYS A 139 -17.19 -2.91 -8.90
CA LYS A 139 -17.32 -3.52 -10.24
C LYS A 139 -17.84 -4.95 -10.18
N SER A 140 -18.55 -5.38 -11.20
CA SER A 140 -18.98 -6.78 -11.37
C SER A 140 -17.79 -7.70 -11.52
N ALA A 141 -17.90 -8.92 -11.01
CA ALA A 141 -16.84 -9.93 -11.06
C ALA A 141 -17.19 -11.05 -12.06
N TYR A 142 -16.19 -11.54 -12.77
CA TYR A 142 -16.28 -12.61 -13.75
C TYR A 142 -15.13 -13.61 -13.57
N ALA A 143 -15.33 -14.88 -13.97
CA ALA A 143 -14.31 -15.91 -13.88
C ALA A 143 -13.39 -15.97 -15.11
N ASP A 144 -13.78 -15.38 -16.23
CA ASP A 144 -13.10 -15.46 -17.52
C ASP A 144 -12.70 -14.09 -18.06
N ALA A 145 -11.62 -14.01 -18.82
CA ALA A 145 -11.09 -12.78 -19.39
C ALA A 145 -12.04 -12.10 -20.42
N SER A 146 -13.00 -12.83 -21.00
CA SER A 146 -14.06 -12.25 -21.85
C SER A 146 -15.25 -11.72 -21.04
N CYS A 147 -15.22 -11.88 -19.72
CA CYS A 147 -16.24 -11.45 -18.78
C CYS A 147 -17.66 -11.94 -19.15
N THR A 148 -17.76 -13.21 -19.47
CA THR A 148 -19.05 -13.87 -19.81
C THR A 148 -19.56 -14.79 -18.71
N MET A 149 -18.68 -15.18 -17.76
CA MET A 149 -19.00 -16.07 -16.64
C MET A 149 -19.08 -15.27 -15.33
N PRO A 150 -20.28 -14.78 -14.92
CA PRO A 150 -20.41 -13.92 -13.77
C PRO A 150 -20.09 -14.66 -12.47
N LEU A 151 -19.40 -14.01 -11.55
CA LEU A 151 -19.19 -14.43 -10.17
C LEU A 151 -20.08 -13.61 -9.23
N GLN A 152 -20.49 -14.23 -8.14
CA GLN A 152 -21.17 -13.51 -7.07
C GLN A 152 -20.15 -12.72 -6.24
N GLN A 153 -20.58 -11.58 -5.70
CA GLN A 153 -19.81 -10.87 -4.69
C GLN A 153 -19.68 -11.75 -3.44
N ASP A 154 -18.52 -11.64 -2.79
CA ASP A 154 -18.23 -12.40 -1.57
C ASP A 154 -18.11 -11.45 -0.36
N PRO A 155 -19.01 -11.52 0.63
CA PRO A 155 -18.86 -10.74 1.86
C PRO A 155 -17.55 -10.98 2.62
N ALA A 156 -16.88 -12.12 2.36
CA ALA A 156 -15.55 -12.44 2.85
C ALA A 156 -14.41 -11.87 1.98
N GLY A 157 -14.74 -11.17 0.91
CA GLY A 157 -13.76 -10.59 0.01
C GLY A 157 -13.03 -9.43 0.64
N VAL A 158 -11.70 -9.43 0.51
CA VAL A 158 -10.78 -8.38 0.99
C VAL A 158 -9.74 -8.06 -0.08
N ASP A 159 -9.29 -6.84 -0.08
CA ASP A 159 -8.23 -6.33 -0.94
C ASP A 159 -7.14 -5.70 -0.06
N PRO A 160 -6.27 -6.53 0.54
CA PRO A 160 -5.27 -6.04 1.45
C PRO A 160 -4.10 -5.39 0.70
N GLU A 161 -3.61 -4.25 1.21
CA GLU A 161 -2.66 -3.39 0.50
C GLU A 161 -1.36 -3.12 1.30
N ASP A 162 -1.39 -3.27 2.64
CA ASP A 162 -0.16 -3.17 3.42
C ASP A 162 -0.27 -3.99 4.70
N VAL A 163 0.89 -4.38 5.26
CA VAL A 163 0.99 -5.29 6.42
C VAL A 163 2.07 -4.84 7.39
N ALA A 164 1.80 -4.98 8.69
CA ALA A 164 2.79 -4.79 9.76
C ALA A 164 2.70 -5.90 10.81
N LEU A 165 3.86 -6.35 11.32
CA LEU A 165 3.95 -7.34 12.40
C LEU A 165 3.79 -6.66 13.76
N LEU A 166 2.85 -7.13 14.57
CA LEU A 166 2.73 -6.73 15.97
C LEU A 166 3.81 -7.39 16.83
N PRO A 167 4.49 -6.62 17.71
CA PRO A 167 5.53 -7.17 18.58
C PRO A 167 5.03 -8.31 19.48
N GLY A 168 5.94 -9.20 19.83
CA GLY A 168 5.66 -10.31 20.76
C GLY A 168 4.80 -11.43 20.19
N GLY A 169 4.75 -11.58 18.87
CA GLY A 169 4.00 -12.66 18.21
C GLY A 169 2.49 -12.49 18.29
N LYS A 170 1.99 -11.27 18.47
CA LYS A 170 0.53 -11.00 18.60
C LYS A 170 -0.22 -11.08 17.26
N GLY A 171 0.47 -11.29 16.14
CA GLY A 171 -0.13 -11.32 14.80
C GLY A 171 0.17 -10.06 14.00
N TYR A 172 -0.75 -9.65 13.15
CA TYR A 172 -0.52 -8.65 12.13
C TYR A 172 -1.62 -7.58 12.13
N LEU A 173 -1.26 -6.39 11.71
CA LEU A 173 -2.21 -5.39 11.21
C LEU A 173 -2.12 -5.38 9.69
N VAL A 174 -3.28 -5.28 9.04
CA VAL A 174 -3.40 -5.23 7.57
C VAL A 174 -4.38 -4.12 7.23
N VAL A 175 -4.05 -3.27 6.28
CA VAL A 175 -5.01 -2.32 5.70
C VAL A 175 -5.67 -2.91 4.47
N GLU A 176 -6.90 -2.48 4.21
CA GLU A 176 -7.80 -3.06 3.21
C GLU A 176 -8.47 -1.93 2.43
N GLU A 177 -8.53 -2.08 1.12
CA GLU A 177 -8.92 -1.02 0.19
C GLU A 177 -10.44 -0.98 -0.08
N ASN A 178 -11.07 -2.13 -0.20
CA ASN A 178 -12.47 -2.24 -0.62
C ASN A 178 -13.44 -1.54 0.33
N ALA A 179 -13.36 -1.86 1.62
CA ALA A 179 -14.08 -1.17 2.67
C ALA A 179 -13.04 -0.54 3.58
N PRO A 180 -12.52 0.64 3.27
CA PRO A 180 -11.26 1.15 3.81
C PRO A 180 -11.10 0.80 5.29
N ALA A 181 -10.48 -0.36 5.55
CA ALA A 181 -10.46 -0.98 6.88
C ALA A 181 -9.04 -1.22 7.39
N LEU A 182 -8.89 -1.24 8.72
CA LEU A 182 -7.75 -1.83 9.40
C LEU A 182 -8.20 -3.18 9.97
N LEU A 183 -7.50 -4.25 9.59
CA LEU A 183 -7.76 -5.61 10.07
C LEU A 183 -6.71 -6.02 11.09
N TYR A 184 -7.15 -6.58 12.20
CA TYR A 184 -6.27 -7.32 13.11
C TYR A 184 -6.36 -8.80 12.76
N VAL A 185 -5.21 -9.38 12.44
CA VAL A 185 -5.03 -10.77 12.02
C VAL A 185 -4.18 -11.49 13.08
N ASP A 186 -4.63 -12.61 13.58
CA ASP A 186 -3.85 -13.41 14.55
C ASP A 186 -2.64 -14.11 13.90
N PRO A 187 -1.71 -14.70 14.69
CA PRO A 187 -0.54 -15.36 14.13
C PRO A 187 -0.85 -16.57 13.21
N GLN A 188 -2.09 -17.06 13.20
CA GLN A 188 -2.56 -18.17 12.36
C GLN A 188 -3.24 -17.69 11.07
N GLY A 189 -3.26 -16.38 10.82
CA GLY A 189 -3.86 -15.78 9.63
C GLY A 189 -5.37 -15.53 9.75
N THR A 190 -5.95 -15.67 10.95
CA THR A 190 -7.38 -15.44 11.16
C THR A 190 -7.66 -13.97 11.46
N VAL A 191 -8.55 -13.35 10.70
CA VAL A 191 -9.02 -11.99 10.98
C VAL A 191 -9.88 -12.01 12.24
N ARG A 192 -9.42 -11.35 13.30
CA ARG A 192 -10.06 -11.32 14.61
C ARG A 192 -10.92 -10.09 14.82
N MET A 193 -10.61 -9.00 14.11
CA MET A 193 -11.33 -7.73 14.18
C MET A 193 -11.08 -6.90 12.91
N GLY A 194 -12.14 -6.30 12.38
CA GLY A 194 -12.07 -5.27 11.36
C GLY A 194 -12.52 -3.92 11.92
N TYR A 195 -11.78 -2.86 11.63
CA TYR A 195 -12.11 -1.49 11.96
C TYR A 195 -12.45 -0.73 10.68
N MET A 196 -13.69 -0.25 10.57
CA MET A 196 -14.23 0.35 9.34
C MET A 196 -14.74 1.76 9.58
N PRO A 197 -14.93 2.56 8.52
CA PRO A 197 -15.65 3.81 8.61
C PRO A 197 -17.10 3.58 9.03
N LYS A 198 -17.57 4.47 9.87
CA LYS A 198 -18.95 4.45 10.34
C LYS A 198 -19.94 4.45 9.15
N GLY A 199 -20.85 3.50 9.14
CA GLY A 199 -21.89 3.39 8.12
C GLY A 199 -21.52 2.61 6.85
N VAL A 200 -20.32 2.01 6.76
CA VAL A 200 -19.93 1.16 5.61
C VAL A 200 -20.75 -0.13 5.55
N GLY A 201 -20.95 -0.80 6.69
CA GLY A 201 -21.92 -1.89 6.85
C GLY A 201 -21.74 -3.10 5.92
N ILE A 202 -20.57 -3.76 5.93
CA ILE A 202 -20.39 -5.05 5.23
C ILE A 202 -20.79 -6.19 6.15
N PRO A 203 -21.44 -7.24 5.66
CA PRO A 203 -21.69 -8.47 6.40
C PRO A 203 -20.43 -9.36 6.42
N ALA A 204 -19.31 -8.80 6.92
CA ALA A 204 -18.04 -9.52 7.00
C ALA A 204 -18.17 -10.78 7.88
N PRO A 205 -17.43 -11.88 7.56
CA PRO A 205 -17.47 -13.11 8.34
C PRO A 205 -16.65 -13.04 9.64
N TYR A 206 -16.23 -11.86 10.05
CA TYR A 206 -15.46 -11.57 11.26
C TYR A 206 -16.05 -10.35 11.99
N PRO A 207 -15.75 -10.17 13.29
CA PRO A 207 -16.22 -9.02 14.06
C PRO A 207 -15.77 -7.69 13.43
N VAL A 208 -16.67 -6.72 13.37
CA VAL A 208 -16.41 -5.37 12.83
C VAL A 208 -16.78 -4.32 13.88
N ARG A 209 -15.99 -3.25 13.94
CA ARG A 209 -16.28 -2.02 14.70
C ARG A 209 -16.19 -0.79 13.80
N ASP A 210 -17.24 0.02 13.85
CA ASP A 210 -17.37 1.27 13.09
C ASP A 210 -16.71 2.42 13.86
N ILE A 211 -15.37 2.45 13.91
CA ILE A 211 -14.61 3.47 14.62
C ILE A 211 -13.87 4.46 13.72
N LEU A 212 -13.59 4.07 12.49
CA LEU A 212 -12.88 4.97 11.57
C LEU A 212 -13.76 6.17 11.18
N PRO A 213 -13.16 7.33 10.90
CA PRO A 213 -13.89 8.51 10.47
C PRO A 213 -14.81 8.23 9.29
N GLN A 214 -16.07 8.64 9.40
CA GLN A 214 -17.10 8.37 8.38
C GLN A 214 -16.73 8.91 7.00
N VAL A 215 -16.00 10.02 6.92
CA VAL A 215 -15.57 10.63 5.67
C VAL A 215 -14.71 9.68 4.81
N LEU A 216 -14.03 8.71 5.41
CA LEU A 216 -13.25 7.71 4.67
C LEU A 216 -14.12 6.77 3.82
N ALA A 217 -15.41 6.64 4.17
CA ALA A 217 -16.36 5.86 3.35
C ALA A 217 -16.58 6.46 1.95
N LEU A 218 -16.21 7.75 1.75
CA LEU A 218 -16.28 8.44 0.47
C LEU A 218 -15.05 8.21 -0.41
N ARG A 219 -14.19 7.25 -0.06
CA ARG A 219 -13.08 6.83 -0.89
C ARG A 219 -13.51 6.58 -2.34
N ARG A 220 -12.65 6.81 -3.29
CA ARG A 220 -12.88 6.39 -4.68
C ARG A 220 -12.88 4.86 -4.73
N GLU A 221 -13.60 4.29 -5.68
CA GLU A 221 -13.57 2.84 -5.90
C GLU A 221 -12.12 2.39 -6.13
N ASN A 222 -11.72 1.27 -5.49
CA ASN A 222 -10.36 0.75 -5.54
C ASN A 222 -9.30 1.79 -5.17
N ARG A 223 -9.54 2.59 -4.10
CA ARG A 223 -8.70 3.68 -3.60
C ARG A 223 -8.91 3.91 -2.09
N GLY A 224 -9.00 2.82 -1.34
CA GLY A 224 -9.22 2.85 0.09
C GLY A 224 -7.95 3.03 0.92
N LEU A 225 -7.82 2.30 2.04
CA LEU A 225 -6.60 2.31 2.84
C LEU A 225 -5.54 1.45 2.15
N GLU A 226 -4.44 2.09 1.81
CA GLU A 226 -3.34 1.53 1.04
C GLU A 226 -2.04 1.45 1.84
N ASN A 227 -1.90 2.28 2.86
CA ASN A 227 -0.61 2.50 3.50
C ASN A 227 -0.73 2.27 5.00
N LEU A 228 0.25 1.55 5.57
CA LEU A 228 0.31 1.25 6.99
C LEU A 228 1.71 1.48 7.55
N ALA A 229 1.82 2.35 8.56
CA ALA A 229 3.04 2.47 9.33
C ALA A 229 2.76 2.14 10.81
N LEU A 230 3.53 1.22 11.39
CA LEU A 230 3.38 0.76 12.77
C LEU A 230 4.60 1.15 13.59
N SER A 231 4.37 1.70 14.80
CA SER A 231 5.45 2.02 15.74
C SER A 231 6.23 0.78 16.18
N GLU A 232 7.51 0.95 16.49
CA GLU A 232 8.40 -0.15 16.91
C GLU A 232 7.86 -0.88 18.16
N ASP A 233 7.16 -0.17 19.05
CA ASP A 233 6.52 -0.75 20.24
C ASP A 233 5.13 -1.36 19.97
N GLY A 234 4.64 -1.26 18.73
CA GLY A 234 3.37 -1.81 18.29
C GLY A 234 2.12 -1.13 18.86
N LYS A 235 2.24 0.11 19.37
CA LYS A 235 1.10 0.79 20.00
C LYS A 235 0.42 1.83 19.13
N THR A 236 1.14 2.41 18.19
CA THR A 236 0.61 3.44 17.30
C THR A 236 0.67 2.99 15.85
N ALA A 237 -0.43 3.09 15.15
CA ALA A 237 -0.49 2.87 13.70
C ALA A 237 -0.95 4.13 12.97
N TRP A 238 -0.40 4.34 11.77
CA TRP A 238 -0.89 5.28 10.79
C TRP A 238 -1.44 4.51 9.59
N ALA A 239 -2.65 4.86 9.16
CA ALA A 239 -3.26 4.34 7.94
C ALA A 239 -3.64 5.51 7.02
N VAL A 240 -3.30 5.41 5.72
CA VAL A 240 -3.49 6.50 4.76
C VAL A 240 -4.29 6.00 3.56
N LEU A 241 -5.28 6.81 3.12
CA LEU A 241 -5.99 6.53 1.88
C LEU A 241 -5.07 6.71 0.68
N GLN A 242 -5.23 5.87 -0.32
CA GLN A 242 -4.45 5.88 -1.57
C GLN A 242 -4.59 7.20 -2.34
N SER A 243 -5.80 7.75 -2.39
CA SER A 243 -6.16 8.86 -3.26
C SER A 243 -7.13 9.84 -2.57
N PRO A 244 -7.34 11.03 -3.13
CA PRO A 244 -8.40 11.92 -2.69
C PRO A 244 -9.77 11.23 -2.68
N ILE A 245 -10.63 11.60 -1.74
CA ILE A 245 -12.01 11.13 -1.69
C ILE A 245 -12.88 11.79 -2.79
N GLY A 246 -14.09 11.31 -2.95
CA GLY A 246 -15.07 11.86 -3.89
C GLY A 246 -14.85 11.42 -5.34
N SER A 247 -15.88 11.58 -6.16
CA SER A 247 -15.88 11.10 -7.53
C SER A 247 -14.98 11.92 -8.45
N THR A 248 -14.19 11.26 -9.29
CA THR A 248 -13.42 11.92 -10.38
C THR A 248 -14.31 12.50 -11.48
N LYS A 249 -15.60 12.16 -11.49
CA LYS A 249 -16.60 12.75 -12.39
C LYS A 249 -17.19 14.05 -11.84
N ASP A 250 -17.01 14.33 -10.56
CA ASP A 250 -17.43 15.58 -9.92
C ASP A 250 -16.29 16.61 -10.02
N PRO A 251 -16.47 17.74 -10.73
CA PRO A 251 -15.44 18.78 -10.87
C PRO A 251 -14.88 19.29 -9.52
N ALA A 252 -15.68 19.24 -8.46
CA ALA A 252 -15.25 19.67 -7.12
C ALA A 252 -14.13 18.78 -6.56
N TYR A 253 -14.05 17.53 -6.96
CA TYR A 253 -13.09 16.55 -6.45
C TYR A 253 -12.10 16.02 -7.51
N ALA A 254 -12.38 16.24 -8.81
CA ALA A 254 -11.58 15.70 -9.90
C ALA A 254 -10.10 16.11 -9.81
N ASP A 255 -9.86 17.38 -9.48
CA ASP A 255 -8.53 17.98 -9.38
C ASP A 255 -8.03 18.11 -7.93
N SER A 256 -8.66 17.42 -6.97
CA SER A 256 -8.20 17.39 -5.60
C SER A 256 -6.82 16.76 -5.50
N LEU A 257 -5.93 17.41 -4.74
CA LEU A 257 -4.57 16.98 -4.45
C LEU A 257 -4.35 16.81 -2.94
N VAL A 258 -5.35 16.31 -2.23
CA VAL A 258 -5.27 16.02 -0.80
C VAL A 258 -5.98 14.71 -0.49
N THR A 259 -5.42 13.94 0.43
CA THR A 259 -6.05 12.73 0.96
C THR A 259 -6.01 12.71 2.48
N ARG A 260 -6.47 11.63 3.10
CA ARG A 260 -6.62 11.54 4.55
C ARG A 260 -5.75 10.46 5.15
N ALA A 261 -5.17 10.79 6.32
CA ALA A 261 -4.47 9.86 7.20
C ALA A 261 -5.20 9.76 8.54
N VAL A 262 -5.19 8.54 9.09
CA VAL A 262 -5.73 8.24 10.42
C VAL A 262 -4.60 7.74 11.31
N ARG A 263 -4.49 8.29 12.52
CA ARG A 263 -3.63 7.78 13.58
C ARG A 263 -4.48 6.96 14.54
N LEU A 264 -4.00 5.77 14.91
CA LEU A 264 -4.70 4.85 15.79
C LEU A 264 -3.82 4.44 16.98
N ASP A 265 -4.42 4.32 18.15
CA ASP A 265 -3.89 3.53 19.26
C ASP A 265 -4.29 2.08 19.03
N VAL A 266 -3.31 1.21 18.85
CA VAL A 266 -3.45 -0.24 18.59
C VAL A 266 -2.76 -1.07 19.67
N SER A 267 -2.49 -0.50 20.84
CA SER A 267 -1.87 -1.17 21.99
C SER A 267 -2.64 -2.42 22.42
N ASP A 268 -3.97 -2.39 22.29
CA ASP A 268 -4.85 -3.56 22.29
C ASP A 268 -5.47 -3.70 20.89
N PRO A 269 -4.99 -4.62 20.06
CA PRO A 269 -5.47 -4.76 18.67
C PRO A 269 -6.92 -5.22 18.55
N LEU A 270 -7.55 -5.71 19.63
CA LEU A 270 -8.99 -5.99 19.69
C LEU A 270 -9.84 -4.77 20.10
N ASN A 271 -9.20 -3.69 20.58
CA ASN A 271 -9.86 -2.48 21.05
C ASN A 271 -9.15 -1.22 20.55
N ALA A 272 -8.77 -1.19 19.29
CA ALA A 272 -8.14 -0.02 18.67
C ALA A 272 -9.01 1.23 18.78
N ARG A 273 -8.38 2.40 18.80
CA ARG A 273 -9.03 3.71 18.90
C ARG A 273 -8.38 4.70 17.94
N VAL A 274 -9.19 5.50 17.28
CA VAL A 274 -8.70 6.62 16.48
C VAL A 274 -8.24 7.74 17.41
N THR A 275 -7.01 8.21 17.21
CA THR A 275 -6.38 9.29 18.01
C THR A 275 -6.06 10.52 17.17
N GLY A 276 -6.22 10.44 15.84
CA GLY A 276 -6.02 11.58 14.95
C GLY A 276 -6.58 11.35 13.57
N LEU A 277 -6.96 12.44 12.92
CA LEU A 277 -7.38 12.53 11.53
C LEU A 277 -6.67 13.72 10.89
N TYR A 278 -6.04 13.53 9.76
CA TYR A 278 -5.22 14.56 9.11
C TYR A 278 -5.46 14.59 7.61
N LEU A 279 -5.17 15.72 6.98
CA LEU A 279 -5.05 15.85 5.53
C LEU A 279 -3.59 15.76 5.14
N ILE A 280 -3.29 15.09 4.03
CA ILE A 280 -1.95 15.03 3.44
C ILE A 280 -2.02 15.54 2.01
N PRO A 281 -1.23 16.55 1.61
CA PRO A 281 -1.20 17.02 0.24
C PRO A 281 -0.38 16.07 -0.65
N PHE A 282 -0.81 15.90 -1.90
CA PHE A 282 0.00 15.34 -2.98
C PHE A 282 0.91 16.40 -3.59
N SER A 283 1.94 15.94 -4.30
CA SER A 283 2.72 16.78 -5.22
C SER A 283 1.88 17.19 -6.43
N ASN A 284 2.34 18.23 -7.15
CA ASN A 284 1.74 18.55 -8.44
C ASN A 284 2.06 17.39 -9.42
N PRO A 285 1.06 16.82 -10.12
CA PRO A 285 1.28 15.74 -11.09
C PRO A 285 2.35 16.07 -12.15
N LYS A 286 2.44 17.32 -12.58
CA LYS A 286 3.44 17.79 -13.56
C LYS A 286 4.90 17.72 -13.09
N GLU A 287 5.12 17.44 -11.82
CA GLU A 287 6.45 17.18 -11.26
C GLU A 287 6.94 15.75 -11.52
N TYR A 288 6.06 14.88 -12.02
CA TYR A 288 6.38 13.50 -12.40
C TYR A 288 6.66 13.38 -13.90
N PRO A 289 7.50 12.42 -14.32
CA PRO A 289 7.95 12.36 -15.73
C PRO A 289 6.83 12.20 -16.75
N LYS A 290 5.72 11.54 -16.40
CA LYS A 290 4.63 11.21 -17.34
C LYS A 290 3.23 11.58 -16.83
N ALA A 291 3.05 11.86 -15.53
CA ALA A 291 1.75 12.22 -14.97
C ALA A 291 1.39 13.68 -15.30
N ASN A 292 0.09 13.95 -15.41
CA ASN A 292 -0.42 15.29 -15.66
C ASN A 292 -1.78 15.60 -15.03
N LYS A 293 -2.39 14.63 -14.36
CA LYS A 293 -3.73 14.76 -13.75
C LYS A 293 -3.71 14.36 -12.28
N ALA A 294 -4.48 15.06 -11.47
CA ALA A 294 -4.62 14.76 -10.04
C ALA A 294 -5.04 13.30 -9.76
N LYS A 295 -5.87 12.71 -10.61
CA LYS A 295 -6.31 11.32 -10.48
C LYS A 295 -5.19 10.29 -10.65
N ASP A 296 -4.04 10.68 -11.21
CA ASP A 296 -2.90 9.79 -11.42
C ASP A 296 -2.08 9.63 -10.13
N MET A 297 -2.26 10.56 -9.17
CA MET A 297 -1.50 10.58 -7.92
C MET A 297 -2.02 9.54 -6.91
N LYS A 298 -1.10 8.81 -6.29
CA LYS A 298 -1.38 7.76 -5.31
C LYS A 298 -0.34 7.77 -4.18
N PHE A 299 -0.76 7.52 -2.95
CA PHE A 299 0.12 7.02 -1.90
C PHE A 299 -0.02 5.50 -1.82
N SER A 300 1.07 4.77 -1.88
CA SER A 300 1.04 3.31 -2.05
C SER A 300 1.84 2.52 -1.03
N ALA A 301 2.55 3.16 -0.11
CA ALA A 301 3.22 2.50 1.00
C ALA A 301 3.63 3.51 2.07
N ALA A 302 3.73 3.06 3.32
CA ALA A 302 4.24 3.87 4.42
C ALA A 302 5.24 3.09 5.29
N ALA A 303 6.14 3.81 5.97
CA ALA A 303 7.00 3.24 6.99
C ALA A 303 7.13 4.17 8.20
N TRP A 304 7.22 3.59 9.38
CA TRP A 304 7.36 4.33 10.63
C TRP A 304 8.77 4.97 10.76
N ILE A 305 8.81 6.22 11.25
CA ILE A 305 10.04 6.92 11.63
C ILE A 305 9.98 7.33 13.09
N GLY A 306 8.89 7.92 13.55
CA GLY A 306 8.72 8.43 14.90
C GLY A 306 7.24 8.76 15.19
N ASP A 307 6.96 9.20 16.41
CA ASP A 307 5.58 9.38 16.90
C ASP A 307 4.69 10.27 16.01
N ALA A 308 5.27 11.28 15.37
CA ALA A 308 4.57 12.18 14.47
C ALA A 308 5.11 12.12 13.03
N GLN A 309 5.95 11.15 12.70
CA GLN A 309 6.64 11.09 11.42
C GLN A 309 6.53 9.71 10.77
N ILE A 310 6.21 9.71 9.48
CA ILE A 310 6.21 8.52 8.63
C ILE A 310 6.96 8.82 7.32
N LEU A 311 7.53 7.78 6.73
CA LEU A 311 7.82 7.79 5.31
C LEU A 311 6.56 7.46 4.54
N LEU A 312 6.37 8.11 3.40
CA LEU A 312 5.22 7.89 2.54
C LEU A 312 5.69 7.84 1.08
N LEU A 313 5.35 6.76 0.39
CA LEU A 313 5.63 6.56 -1.02
C LEU A 313 4.49 7.15 -1.84
N GLU A 314 4.79 8.22 -2.59
CA GLU A 314 3.87 8.85 -3.54
C GLU A 314 4.26 8.43 -4.94
N ARG A 315 3.34 7.84 -5.70
CA ARG A 315 3.61 7.42 -7.06
C ARG A 315 2.63 7.98 -8.07
N ALA A 316 3.10 8.06 -9.30
CA ALA A 316 2.32 8.38 -10.47
C ALA A 316 2.96 7.73 -11.70
N GLU A 317 2.38 7.91 -12.87
CA GLU A 317 2.97 7.40 -14.11
C GLU A 317 4.40 7.96 -14.31
N GLY A 318 5.35 7.07 -14.49
CA GLY A 318 6.76 7.38 -14.71
C GLY A 318 7.64 7.33 -13.46
N GLY A 319 7.12 6.98 -12.28
CA GLY A 319 7.93 6.74 -11.09
C GLY A 319 7.29 7.11 -9.76
N ALA A 320 8.09 7.06 -8.70
CA ALA A 320 7.66 7.35 -7.34
C ALA A 320 8.62 8.31 -6.61
N ARG A 321 8.08 8.98 -5.60
CA ARG A 321 8.80 9.78 -4.61
C ARG A 321 8.60 9.18 -3.23
N VAL A 322 9.63 9.21 -2.40
CA VAL A 322 9.50 8.97 -0.96
C VAL A 322 9.63 10.29 -0.23
N PHE A 323 8.66 10.58 0.62
CA PHE A 323 8.64 11.76 1.48
C PHE A 323 8.73 11.36 2.95
N LEU A 324 9.51 12.11 3.72
CA LEU A 324 9.34 12.18 5.17
C LEU A 324 8.20 13.18 5.44
N VAL A 325 7.13 12.70 6.06
CA VAL A 325 5.93 13.47 6.39
C VAL A 325 5.90 13.68 7.90
N ASP A 326 5.85 14.95 8.33
CA ASP A 326 5.86 15.34 9.75
C ASP A 326 4.52 15.99 10.15
N PHE A 327 3.81 15.33 11.05
CA PHE A 327 2.51 15.73 11.58
C PHE A 327 2.59 16.55 12.87
N ALA A 328 3.79 16.80 13.43
CA ALA A 328 3.94 17.44 14.73
C ALA A 328 3.22 18.78 14.85
N GLN A 329 3.13 19.54 13.75
CA GLN A 329 2.44 20.82 13.69
C GLN A 329 1.16 20.77 12.84
N ALA A 330 0.77 19.61 12.32
CA ALA A 330 -0.44 19.46 11.53
C ALA A 330 -1.70 19.55 12.41
N THR A 331 -2.76 20.12 11.86
CA THR A 331 -4.05 20.19 12.58
C THR A 331 -4.67 18.80 12.66
N ASN A 332 -4.87 18.30 13.88
CA ASN A 332 -5.70 17.11 14.09
C ASN A 332 -7.17 17.46 13.85
N LEU A 333 -7.77 16.87 12.85
CA LEU A 333 -9.14 17.13 12.44
C LEU A 333 -10.18 16.31 13.21
N LEU A 334 -9.77 15.43 14.13
CA LEU A 334 -10.67 14.52 14.82
C LEU A 334 -11.77 15.29 15.56
N ASP A 335 -11.39 16.37 16.24
CA ASP A 335 -12.29 17.27 16.97
C ASP A 335 -12.57 18.60 16.25
N HIS A 336 -12.10 18.72 14.99
CA HIS A 336 -12.33 19.94 14.21
C HIS A 336 -13.76 19.98 13.66
N PRO A 337 -14.47 21.12 13.69
CA PRO A 337 -15.87 21.22 13.24
C PRO A 337 -16.10 20.70 11.82
N MET A 338 -15.13 20.86 10.93
CA MET A 338 -15.17 20.38 9.55
C MET A 338 -14.49 19.02 9.36
N GLY A 339 -14.00 18.35 10.42
CA GLY A 339 -13.17 17.14 10.29
C GLY A 339 -13.82 16.02 9.50
N GLN A 340 -15.13 15.86 9.61
CA GLN A 340 -15.92 14.88 8.85
C GLN A 340 -16.51 15.44 7.54
N SER A 341 -16.28 16.73 7.23
CA SER A 341 -16.79 17.32 5.99
C SER A 341 -15.93 16.91 4.80
N PRO A 342 -16.55 16.40 3.72
CA PRO A 342 -15.86 16.15 2.47
C PRO A 342 -15.45 17.45 1.74
N ASP A 343 -15.97 18.61 2.17
CA ASP A 343 -15.62 19.90 1.56
C ASP A 343 -14.15 20.24 1.72
N LEU A 344 -13.47 19.69 2.75
CA LEU A 344 -12.03 19.84 2.92
C LEU A 344 -11.21 19.13 1.81
N ASP A 345 -11.80 18.18 1.12
CA ASP A 345 -11.13 17.42 0.08
C ASP A 345 -11.41 17.96 -1.34
N ARG A 346 -12.11 19.10 -1.46
CA ARG A 346 -12.35 19.75 -2.74
C ARG A 346 -11.08 20.38 -3.29
N ALA A 347 -10.99 20.47 -4.61
CA ALA A 347 -9.94 21.22 -5.26
C ALA A 347 -9.97 22.70 -4.89
N GLY A 348 -8.80 23.30 -4.65
CA GLY A 348 -8.64 24.74 -4.42
C GLY A 348 -9.06 25.23 -3.02
N VAL A 349 -9.22 24.36 -2.03
CA VAL A 349 -9.51 24.77 -0.64
C VAL A 349 -8.33 25.54 -0.05
N ASP A 350 -8.60 26.71 0.51
CA ASP A 350 -7.65 27.49 1.30
C ASP A 350 -7.66 27.01 2.76
N TYR A 351 -6.77 26.07 3.08
CA TYR A 351 -6.67 25.51 4.44
C TYR A 351 -6.20 26.55 5.46
N GLY A 352 -5.36 27.51 5.04
CA GLY A 352 -4.89 28.59 5.91
C GLY A 352 -6.04 29.48 6.39
N ALA A 353 -6.98 29.84 5.50
CA ALA A 353 -8.18 30.59 5.86
C ALA A 353 -9.11 29.82 6.81
N LEU A 354 -9.05 28.48 6.81
CA LEU A 354 -9.79 27.61 7.73
C LEU A 354 -9.05 27.32 9.04
N GLY A 355 -7.85 27.87 9.24
CA GLY A 355 -7.01 27.57 10.41
C GLY A 355 -6.43 26.16 10.40
N ILE A 356 -6.46 25.48 9.27
CA ILE A 356 -5.96 24.11 9.13
C ILE A 356 -4.52 24.14 8.61
N ARG A 357 -3.62 23.52 9.37
CA ARG A 357 -2.22 23.35 8.99
C ARG A 357 -2.01 21.92 8.46
N LEU A 358 -1.53 21.82 7.23
CA LEU A 358 -1.12 20.55 6.63
C LEU A 358 0.24 20.07 7.20
N PRO A 359 0.56 18.77 7.19
CA PRO A 359 1.86 18.26 7.61
C PRO A 359 2.98 18.77 6.70
N ALA A 360 4.17 18.93 7.30
CA ALA A 360 5.38 19.23 6.53
C ALA A 360 5.83 17.98 5.75
N ARG A 361 6.37 18.20 4.56
CA ARG A 361 6.90 17.11 3.70
C ARG A 361 8.30 17.44 3.26
N LYS A 362 9.23 16.50 3.44
CA LYS A 362 10.62 16.58 2.96
C LYS A 362 10.84 15.45 1.95
N LEU A 363 11.24 15.80 0.74
CA LEU A 363 11.62 14.83 -0.29
C LEU A 363 12.86 14.04 0.14
N VAL A 364 12.79 12.72 0.08
CA VAL A 364 13.86 11.78 0.44
C VAL A 364 14.45 11.11 -0.80
N LEU A 365 13.58 10.70 -1.74
CA LEU A 365 13.99 9.93 -2.93
C LEU A 365 13.08 10.23 -4.12
N GLU A 366 13.66 10.18 -5.33
CA GLU A 366 12.96 10.14 -6.61
C GLU A 366 13.45 8.92 -7.41
N THR A 367 12.59 7.93 -7.61
CA THR A 367 13.01 6.63 -8.18
C THR A 367 13.46 6.74 -9.63
N TRP A 368 12.88 7.63 -10.44
CA TRP A 368 13.28 7.82 -11.84
C TRP A 368 14.68 8.40 -12.04
N LYS A 369 15.36 8.82 -10.98
CA LYS A 369 16.78 9.20 -10.99
C LYS A 369 17.73 8.02 -10.85
N LEU A 370 17.21 6.83 -10.54
CA LEU A 370 17.95 5.60 -10.34
C LEU A 370 17.58 4.63 -11.46
N ALA A 371 18.56 4.28 -12.30
CA ALA A 371 18.35 3.51 -13.52
C ALA A 371 17.86 2.08 -13.28
N GLU A 372 18.01 1.56 -12.06
CA GLU A 372 17.60 0.22 -11.66
C GLU A 372 16.08 0.08 -11.48
N PHE A 373 15.33 1.20 -11.35
CA PHE A 373 13.88 1.17 -11.30
C PHE A 373 13.32 1.16 -12.73
N ASP A 374 12.74 0.04 -13.13
CA ASP A 374 12.16 -0.19 -14.45
C ASP A 374 10.62 -0.31 -14.43
N THR A 375 10.00 0.00 -13.28
CA THR A 375 8.56 0.03 -13.08
C THR A 375 8.15 1.24 -12.23
N ASP A 376 6.94 1.72 -12.42
CA ASP A 376 6.32 2.77 -11.60
C ASP A 376 5.24 2.22 -10.65
N LYS A 377 4.95 0.91 -10.70
CA LYS A 377 4.03 0.25 -9.78
C LYS A 377 4.74 -0.21 -8.50
N LEU A 378 5.22 0.76 -7.73
CA LEU A 378 5.90 0.56 -6.45
C LEU A 378 4.88 0.69 -5.31
N GLU A 379 4.70 -0.36 -4.51
CA GLU A 379 3.63 -0.47 -3.51
C GLU A 379 4.10 -0.98 -2.15
N GLY A 380 5.36 -1.35 -2.00
CA GLY A 380 5.95 -1.71 -0.71
C GLY A 380 7.09 -0.76 -0.31
N LEU A 381 7.13 -0.34 0.95
CA LEU A 381 8.18 0.52 1.51
C LEU A 381 8.47 0.16 2.96
N THR A 382 9.75 -0.01 3.29
CA THR A 382 10.18 -0.09 4.70
C THR A 382 11.57 0.49 4.86
N LEU A 383 11.92 0.89 6.09
CA LEU A 383 13.24 1.37 6.46
C LEU A 383 13.96 0.28 7.27
N LEU A 384 15.22 0.00 6.93
CA LEU A 384 16.03 -0.96 7.65
C LEU A 384 16.55 -0.36 8.98
N GLU A 385 17.11 -1.22 9.85
CA GLU A 385 17.59 -0.83 11.19
C GLU A 385 18.73 0.21 11.17
N ASP A 386 19.47 0.33 10.07
CA ASP A 386 20.49 1.36 9.90
C ASP A 386 19.93 2.78 9.72
N LYS A 387 18.59 2.92 9.65
CA LYS A 387 17.86 4.17 9.40
C LYS A 387 18.32 4.89 8.13
N ARG A 388 18.99 4.20 7.24
CA ARG A 388 19.61 4.75 6.02
C ARG A 388 19.25 3.96 4.76
N THR A 389 18.92 2.68 4.90
CA THR A 389 18.56 1.84 3.76
C THR A 389 17.06 1.69 3.66
N LEU A 390 16.49 2.13 2.53
CA LEU A 390 15.11 1.85 2.18
C LEU A 390 15.01 0.52 1.43
N ALA A 391 14.03 -0.30 1.75
CA ALA A 391 13.58 -1.39 0.88
C ALA A 391 12.26 -0.96 0.21
N ILE A 392 12.21 -1.10 -1.10
CA ILE A 392 11.05 -0.73 -1.92
C ILE A 392 10.67 -1.96 -2.76
N ALA A 393 9.39 -2.34 -2.78
CA ALA A 393 8.88 -3.44 -3.56
C ALA A 393 7.89 -2.97 -4.65
N ASN A 394 7.79 -3.75 -5.73
CA ASN A 394 6.71 -3.57 -6.70
C ASN A 394 5.63 -4.63 -6.51
N ASP A 395 4.40 -4.24 -6.76
CA ASP A 395 3.37 -5.19 -7.17
C ASP A 395 3.45 -5.41 -8.69
N ASN A 396 3.20 -6.64 -9.14
CA ASN A 396 3.26 -7.01 -10.55
C ASN A 396 1.92 -7.50 -11.11
N ASP A 397 0.79 -7.20 -10.41
CA ASP A 397 -0.56 -7.63 -10.83
C ASP A 397 -0.63 -9.13 -11.19
N PHE A 398 0.16 -9.99 -10.55
CA PHE A 398 0.27 -11.43 -10.88
C PHE A 398 0.58 -11.70 -12.36
N ALA A 399 1.19 -10.75 -13.04
CA ALA A 399 1.46 -10.78 -14.48
C ALA A 399 0.19 -11.06 -15.33
N ILE A 400 -0.94 -10.49 -14.92
CA ILE A 400 -2.26 -10.76 -15.52
C ILE A 400 -2.35 -10.41 -17.01
N THR A 401 -1.59 -9.40 -17.47
CA THR A 401 -1.53 -9.06 -18.89
C THR A 401 -0.43 -9.79 -19.64
N GLY A 402 0.46 -10.50 -18.92
CA GLY A 402 1.64 -11.18 -19.49
C GLY A 402 2.81 -10.25 -19.80
N LYS A 403 2.72 -8.96 -19.48
CA LYS A 403 3.76 -7.95 -19.75
C LYS A 403 4.55 -7.56 -18.53
N GLU A 404 3.97 -7.78 -17.34
CA GLU A 404 4.55 -7.40 -16.07
C GLU A 404 5.77 -8.28 -15.75
N GLY A 405 6.79 -7.65 -15.16
CA GLY A 405 7.97 -8.31 -14.65
C GLY A 405 7.69 -9.15 -13.39
N PRO A 406 8.70 -9.77 -12.80
CA PRO A 406 8.57 -10.44 -11.52
C PRO A 406 8.43 -9.43 -10.36
N SER A 407 7.95 -9.91 -9.21
CA SER A 407 8.08 -9.17 -7.95
C SER A 407 9.54 -8.98 -7.59
N ARG A 408 9.91 -7.77 -7.17
CA ARG A 408 11.27 -7.38 -6.81
C ARG A 408 11.29 -6.53 -5.54
N VAL A 409 12.43 -6.55 -4.89
CA VAL A 409 12.78 -5.61 -3.81
C VAL A 409 14.07 -4.90 -4.18
N TRP A 410 14.05 -3.58 -4.18
CA TRP A 410 15.21 -2.70 -4.32
C TRP A 410 15.66 -2.24 -2.94
N LEU A 411 16.96 -2.39 -2.65
CA LEU A 411 17.59 -1.75 -1.50
C LEU A 411 18.25 -0.45 -1.97
N VAL A 412 17.83 0.67 -1.38
CA VAL A 412 18.31 2.01 -1.71
C VAL A 412 19.00 2.62 -0.51
N LEU A 413 20.31 2.83 -0.61
CA LEU A 413 21.10 3.50 0.41
C LEU A 413 20.96 5.02 0.24
N LEU A 414 20.41 5.69 1.24
CA LEU A 414 20.29 7.14 1.31
C LEU A 414 21.64 7.80 1.62
N PRO A 415 21.84 9.06 1.24
CA PRO A 415 23.05 9.82 1.58
C PRO A 415 23.26 9.96 3.08
N GLU A 416 22.17 10.12 3.84
CA GLU A 416 22.18 10.30 5.30
C GLU A 416 21.11 9.42 5.96
N ALA A 417 21.32 9.08 7.23
CA ALA A 417 20.30 8.39 8.00
C ALA A 417 19.11 9.31 8.31
N LEU A 418 17.92 8.76 8.30
CA LEU A 418 16.70 9.44 8.72
C LEU A 418 16.62 9.44 10.26
N GLN A 419 16.32 10.61 10.81
CA GLN A 419 16.21 10.82 12.27
C GLN A 419 14.77 11.00 12.67
#